data_24c562e0fcb9477087efcb2c7ece1dd5
#
_entry.id   24c562e0fcb9477087efcb2c7ece1dd5
#
_cell.length_a   1.000
_cell.length_b   1.000
_cell.length_c   1.000
_cell.angle_alpha   90.00
_cell.angle_beta   90.00
_cell.angle_gamma   90.00
#
_symmetry.space_group_name_H-M   'P 1'
#
loop_
_entity.id
_entity.type
_entity.pdbx_description
1 polymer ?
#
loop_
_entity_poly.entity_id
_entity_poly.type
_entity_poly.pdbx_seq_one_letter_code
_entity_poly.pdbx_strand_id
1 'polypeptide(L)'
;MNRRSLLWTALSSVGAGLLASRADAVTADERPPGRLKVVYHLADADRVNFALGNIQNHFDGVGGPDNVTIALVVLGPALRAFTLTQANPDITSRVARFSKAGLQMAACGNTMKAQDVTLAGLQPGFTIADRGGVVKIAELQAQGYLYIRP
;
A
#
# COMPACT_ATOMS: atom_id res chain seq x y z
N MET A 1 -36.86 -6.37 -85.31
CA MET A 1 -35.49 -6.25 -85.90
C MET A 1 -34.55 -5.81 -84.80
N ASN A 2 -33.62 -6.72 -84.45
CA ASN A 2 -32.24 -6.43 -84.12
C ASN A 2 -31.97 -5.42 -82.91
N ARG A 3 -31.16 -5.63 -81.96
CA ARG A 3 -30.03 -6.53 -81.70
C ARG A 3 -29.48 -6.22 -80.31
N ARG A 4 -29.06 -7.30 -79.61
CA ARG A 4 -27.77 -7.51 -78.95
C ARG A 4 -27.44 -6.65 -77.75
N SER A 5 -27.56 -7.31 -76.54
CA SER A 5 -26.48 -7.90 -75.76
C SER A 5 -25.26 -7.01 -75.48
N LEU A 6 -25.05 -6.77 -74.22
CA LEU A 6 -23.69 -6.99 -73.68
C LEU A 6 -23.79 -7.03 -72.17
N LEU A 7 -23.49 -8.21 -71.62
CA LEU A 7 -23.21 -8.49 -70.20
C LEU A 7 -21.89 -7.81 -69.81
N TRP A 8 -21.91 -7.07 -68.74
CA TRP A 8 -20.70 -6.76 -68.04
C TRP A 8 -20.83 -7.24 -66.60
N THR A 9 -20.13 -8.35 -66.36
CA THR A 9 -19.89 -8.92 -65.03
C THR A 9 -18.87 -8.04 -64.33
N ALA A 10 -19.31 -7.34 -63.28
CA ALA A 10 -18.39 -6.72 -62.31
C ALA A 10 -18.11 -7.71 -61.18
N LEU A 11 -16.90 -8.24 -61.14
CA LEU A 11 -16.38 -8.99 -59.98
C LEU A 11 -16.27 -8.04 -58.78
N SER A 12 -17.11 -8.24 -57.79
CA SER A 12 -16.92 -7.62 -56.47
C SER A 12 -15.95 -8.47 -55.67
N SER A 13 -14.71 -7.99 -55.57
CA SER A 13 -13.73 -8.53 -54.67
C SER A 13 -14.11 -8.15 -53.25
N VAL A 14 -14.60 -9.13 -52.45
CA VAL A 14 -14.77 -9.01 -51.01
C VAL A 14 -13.38 -9.03 -50.42
N GLY A 15 -12.89 -7.84 -50.08
CA GLY A 15 -11.71 -7.70 -49.26
C GLY A 15 -12.04 -8.06 -47.82
N ALA A 16 -11.66 -9.24 -47.36
CA ALA A 16 -11.68 -9.61 -45.95
C ALA A 16 -10.63 -8.76 -45.22
N GLY A 17 -11.10 -7.66 -44.63
CA GLY A 17 -10.30 -6.89 -43.66
C GLY A 17 -10.07 -7.71 -42.41
N LEU A 18 -8.88 -8.29 -42.27
CA LEU A 18 -8.36 -8.81 -41.01
C LEU A 18 -8.25 -7.64 -40.05
N LEU A 19 -9.25 -7.47 -39.19
CA LEU A 19 -9.13 -6.69 -37.97
C LEU A 19 -8.14 -7.42 -37.05
N ALA A 20 -6.86 -7.14 -37.22
CA ALA A 20 -5.86 -7.47 -36.24
C ALA A 20 -6.18 -6.65 -34.99
N SER A 21 -6.90 -7.25 -34.06
CA SER A 21 -6.99 -6.75 -32.68
C SER A 21 -5.57 -6.76 -32.12
N ARG A 22 -4.92 -5.62 -32.15
CA ARG A 22 -3.76 -5.39 -31.29
C ARG A 22 -4.27 -5.49 -29.86
N ALA A 23 -4.06 -6.62 -29.24
CA ALA A 23 -3.99 -6.70 -27.80
C ALA A 23 -2.74 -5.88 -27.43
N ASP A 24 -2.95 -4.63 -27.06
CA ASP A 24 -1.91 -3.87 -26.40
C ASP A 24 -1.58 -4.67 -25.13
N ALA A 25 -0.44 -5.34 -25.17
CA ALA A 25 0.14 -5.90 -23.98
C ALA A 25 0.34 -4.72 -23.03
N VAL A 26 -0.51 -4.65 -22.00
CA VAL A 26 -0.29 -3.75 -20.87
C VAL A 26 1.07 -4.12 -20.31
N THR A 27 2.07 -3.36 -20.68
CA THR A 27 3.40 -3.48 -20.08
C THR A 27 3.23 -3.06 -18.63
N ALA A 28 3.33 -4.04 -17.73
CA ALA A 28 3.14 -3.89 -16.29
C ALA A 28 4.29 -3.11 -15.62
N ASP A 29 4.75 -2.01 -16.22
CA ASP A 29 5.75 -1.11 -15.63
C ASP A 29 5.33 0.38 -15.70
N GLU A 30 4.03 0.65 -15.70
CA GLU A 30 3.56 1.99 -15.39
C GLU A 30 3.49 2.13 -13.86
N ARG A 31 4.66 2.35 -13.26
CA ARG A 31 4.74 2.85 -11.90
C ARG A 31 4.01 4.20 -11.88
N PRO A 32 2.95 4.37 -11.04
CA PRO A 32 2.22 5.64 -11.00
C PRO A 32 3.18 6.81 -10.88
N PRO A 33 2.98 7.92 -11.60
CA PRO A 33 3.81 9.10 -11.44
C PRO A 33 3.64 9.62 -10.02
N GLY A 34 4.66 9.42 -9.19
CA GLY A 34 4.66 9.85 -7.80
C GLY A 34 5.10 8.76 -6.84
N ARG A 35 5.52 9.20 -5.66
CA ARG A 35 5.93 8.33 -4.56
C ARG A 35 4.69 7.61 -4.01
N LEU A 36 4.67 6.28 -4.04
CA LEU A 36 3.58 5.49 -3.47
C LEU A 36 3.44 5.78 -1.97
N LYS A 37 2.19 5.82 -1.52
CA LYS A 37 1.83 5.93 -0.10
C LYS A 37 1.16 4.64 0.34
N VAL A 38 1.58 4.09 1.46
CA VAL A 38 1.08 2.82 1.96
C VAL A 38 0.79 2.91 3.46
N VAL A 39 -0.34 2.40 3.89
CA VAL A 39 -0.67 2.26 5.32
C VAL A 39 -0.67 0.79 5.71
N TYR A 40 0.21 0.45 6.65
CA TYR A 40 0.24 -0.85 7.32
C TYR A 40 -0.69 -0.81 8.53
N HIS A 41 -1.59 -1.78 8.61
CA HIS A 41 -2.49 -1.98 9.74
C HIS A 41 -1.98 -3.13 10.59
N LEU A 42 -1.65 -2.88 11.85
CA LEU A 42 -1.13 -3.88 12.77
C LEU A 42 -1.97 -3.93 14.04
N ALA A 43 -2.64 -5.06 14.28
CA ALA A 43 -3.50 -5.25 15.43
C ALA A 43 -3.08 -6.47 16.29
N ASP A 44 -2.50 -7.48 15.67
CA ASP A 44 -2.24 -8.78 16.27
C ASP A 44 -0.81 -8.83 16.86
N ALA A 45 -0.67 -9.20 18.13
CA ALA A 45 0.62 -9.21 18.82
C ALA A 45 1.64 -10.17 18.21
N ASP A 46 1.19 -11.32 17.71
CA ASP A 46 2.03 -12.33 17.07
C ASP A 46 2.50 -11.91 15.66
N ARG A 47 1.90 -10.88 15.09
CA ARG A 47 2.25 -10.34 13.78
C ARG A 47 3.28 -9.20 13.80
N VAL A 48 3.66 -8.71 14.97
CA VAL A 48 4.55 -7.54 15.09
C VAL A 48 5.86 -7.74 14.34
N ASN A 49 6.57 -8.83 14.60
CA ASN A 49 7.85 -9.11 13.93
C ASN A 49 7.70 -9.30 12.44
N PHE A 50 6.62 -9.97 12.01
CA PHE A 50 6.32 -10.16 10.60
C PHE A 50 6.02 -8.84 9.88
N ALA A 51 5.20 -7.98 10.49
CA ALA A 51 4.89 -6.65 9.94
C ALA A 51 6.13 -5.76 9.83
N LEU A 52 6.99 -5.73 10.86
CA LEU A 52 8.24 -4.98 10.81
C LEU A 52 9.21 -5.55 9.74
N GLY A 53 9.23 -6.86 9.55
CA GLY A 53 9.97 -7.50 8.46
C GLY A 53 9.46 -7.08 7.09
N ASN A 54 8.13 -7.05 6.90
CA ASN A 54 7.52 -6.60 5.66
C ASN A 54 7.78 -5.13 5.35
N ILE A 55 7.81 -4.26 6.37
CA ILE A 55 8.18 -2.85 6.19
C ILE A 55 9.63 -2.73 5.69
N GLN A 56 10.56 -3.53 6.26
CA GLN A 56 11.95 -3.57 5.77
C GLN A 56 12.00 -4.04 4.31
N ASN A 57 11.36 -5.16 4.00
CA ASN A 57 11.31 -5.70 2.65
C ASN A 57 10.67 -4.71 1.65
N HIS A 58 9.70 -3.92 2.12
CA HIS A 58 9.08 -2.89 1.29
C HIS A 58 10.08 -1.78 0.95
N PHE A 59 10.79 -1.24 1.94
CA PHE A 59 11.84 -0.26 1.69
C PHE A 59 12.90 -0.79 0.74
N ASP A 60 13.37 -2.01 0.97
CA ASP A 60 14.40 -2.63 0.14
C ASP A 60 13.90 -2.88 -1.30
N GLY A 61 12.68 -3.38 -1.44
CA GLY A 61 12.07 -3.69 -2.73
C GLY A 61 11.82 -2.49 -3.63
N VAL A 62 11.63 -1.30 -3.06
CA VAL A 62 11.46 -0.05 -3.84
C VAL A 62 12.76 0.75 -4.00
N GLY A 63 13.89 0.21 -3.51
CA GLY A 63 15.19 0.87 -3.60
C GLY A 63 15.45 1.94 -2.54
N GLY A 64 14.75 1.86 -1.41
CA GLY A 64 15.00 2.71 -0.24
C GLY A 64 13.79 3.52 0.25
N PRO A 65 13.89 4.09 1.46
CA PRO A 65 12.78 4.80 2.10
C PRO A 65 12.36 6.09 1.36
N ASP A 66 13.22 6.65 0.54
CA ASP A 66 12.91 7.85 -0.24
C ASP A 66 11.92 7.57 -1.40
N ASN A 67 11.72 6.30 -1.76
CA ASN A 67 10.87 5.91 -2.87
C ASN A 67 9.45 5.52 -2.47
N VAL A 68 9.13 5.51 -1.18
CA VAL A 68 7.79 5.19 -0.66
C VAL A 68 7.50 5.98 0.62
N THR A 69 6.24 6.33 0.82
CA THR A 69 5.77 6.86 2.11
C THR A 69 5.01 5.76 2.83
N ILE A 70 5.50 5.32 3.97
CA ILE A 70 4.85 4.27 4.77
C ILE A 70 4.32 4.86 6.08
N ALA A 71 3.05 4.60 6.36
CA ALA A 71 2.44 4.79 7.66
C ALA A 71 2.19 3.43 8.31
N LEU A 72 2.48 3.30 9.60
CA LEU A 72 2.15 2.14 10.42
C LEU A 72 1.13 2.57 11.47
N VAL A 73 -0.07 2.02 11.42
CA VAL A 73 -1.12 2.26 12.42
C VAL A 73 -1.24 1.02 13.29
N VAL A 74 -0.95 1.21 14.59
CA VAL A 74 -0.95 0.12 15.58
C VAL A 74 -2.15 0.24 16.51
N LEU A 75 -2.89 -0.85 16.62
CA LEU A 75 -4.04 -0.94 17.51
C LEU A 75 -4.11 -2.31 18.19
N GLY A 76 -5.04 -2.47 19.13
CA GLY A 76 -5.28 -3.74 19.80
C GLY A 76 -4.05 -4.30 20.54
N PRO A 77 -3.95 -5.64 20.66
CA PRO A 77 -2.86 -6.30 21.39
C PRO A 77 -1.45 -5.98 20.90
N ALA A 78 -1.29 -5.65 19.61
CA ALA A 78 0.01 -5.32 19.04
C ALA A 78 0.69 -4.12 19.69
N LEU A 79 -0.09 -3.17 20.25
CA LEU A 79 0.45 -1.95 20.83
C LEU A 79 1.42 -2.21 21.98
N ARG A 80 1.20 -3.27 22.76
CA ARG A 80 2.07 -3.61 23.89
C ARG A 80 3.52 -3.85 23.50
N ALA A 81 3.76 -4.40 22.31
CA ALA A 81 5.11 -4.64 21.81
C ALA A 81 5.92 -3.35 21.56
N PHE A 82 5.23 -2.21 21.50
CA PHE A 82 5.85 -0.89 21.27
C PHE A 82 5.96 -0.03 22.54
N THR A 83 5.57 -0.56 23.68
CA THR A 83 5.76 0.15 24.96
C THR A 83 7.21 0.04 25.43
N LEU A 84 7.71 1.05 26.14
CA LEU A 84 9.07 1.05 26.68
C LEU A 84 9.31 -0.08 27.68
N THR A 85 8.25 -0.57 28.33
CA THR A 85 8.33 -1.62 29.35
C THR A 85 8.27 -3.05 28.79
N GLN A 86 7.71 -3.26 27.60
CA GLN A 86 7.48 -4.60 27.04
C GLN A 86 8.19 -4.85 25.72
N ALA A 87 8.68 -3.81 25.05
CA ALA A 87 9.42 -3.98 23.80
C ALA A 87 10.75 -4.68 24.04
N ASN A 88 11.03 -5.68 23.21
CA ASN A 88 12.34 -6.29 23.22
C ASN A 88 13.37 -5.45 22.45
N PRO A 89 14.69 -5.68 22.64
CA PRO A 89 15.74 -4.90 22.00
C PRO A 89 15.68 -4.89 20.47
N ASP A 90 15.25 -5.98 19.83
CA ASP A 90 15.12 -6.08 18.38
C ASP A 90 14.02 -5.13 17.85
N ILE A 91 12.83 -5.16 18.47
CA ILE A 91 11.75 -4.25 18.12
C ILE A 91 12.17 -2.81 18.33
N THR A 92 12.81 -2.49 19.45
CA THR A 92 13.30 -1.14 19.77
C THR A 92 14.28 -0.64 18.71
N SER A 93 15.24 -1.49 18.32
CA SER A 93 16.23 -1.16 17.28
C SER A 93 15.58 -0.90 15.91
N ARG A 94 14.62 -1.75 15.52
CA ARG A 94 13.89 -1.60 14.25
C ARG A 94 13.04 -0.33 14.23
N VAL A 95 12.30 -0.06 15.30
CA VAL A 95 11.47 1.15 15.43
C VAL A 95 12.32 2.40 15.31
N ALA A 96 13.45 2.46 16.02
CA ALA A 96 14.37 3.59 15.95
C ALA A 96 14.92 3.79 14.52
N ARG A 97 15.30 2.72 13.84
CA ARG A 97 15.80 2.77 12.45
C ARG A 97 14.71 3.22 11.49
N PHE A 98 13.51 2.67 11.58
CA PHE A 98 12.40 3.03 10.72
C PHE A 98 11.91 4.46 10.96
N SER A 99 11.89 4.93 12.20
CA SER A 99 11.59 6.32 12.52
C SER A 99 12.57 7.28 11.81
N LYS A 100 13.86 6.98 11.86
CA LYS A 100 14.88 7.75 11.13
C LYS A 100 14.71 7.67 9.60
N ALA A 101 14.20 6.55 9.09
CA ALA A 101 13.90 6.35 7.67
C ALA A 101 12.58 7.03 7.23
N GLY A 102 11.87 7.70 8.12
CA GLY A 102 10.64 8.43 7.82
C GLY A 102 9.37 7.61 7.92
N LEU A 103 9.39 6.42 8.57
CA LEU A 103 8.17 5.68 8.89
C LEU A 103 7.27 6.53 9.80
N GLN A 104 6.04 6.76 9.37
CA GLN A 104 5.02 7.46 10.16
C GLN A 104 4.32 6.45 11.06
N MET A 105 4.50 6.54 12.38
CA MET A 105 3.88 5.60 13.32
C MET A 105 2.76 6.27 14.11
N ALA A 106 1.58 5.65 14.15
CA ALA A 106 0.44 6.11 14.92
C ALA A 106 -0.13 5.01 15.81
N ALA A 107 -0.31 5.32 17.07
CA ALA A 107 -0.96 4.45 18.05
C ALA A 107 -2.44 4.81 18.18
N CYS A 108 -3.31 3.81 18.18
CA CYS A 108 -4.74 3.99 18.39
C CYS A 108 -5.05 4.55 19.79
N GLY A 109 -5.62 5.76 19.87
CA GLY A 109 -5.97 6.39 21.12
C GLY A 109 -6.94 5.57 21.97
N ASN A 110 -7.90 4.86 21.35
CA ASN A 110 -8.81 3.97 22.07
C ASN A 110 -8.07 2.77 22.68
N THR A 111 -7.12 2.19 21.97
CA THR A 111 -6.27 1.11 22.49
C THR A 111 -5.38 1.59 23.62
N MET A 112 -4.79 2.77 23.47
CA MET A 112 -3.96 3.38 24.53
C MET A 112 -4.76 3.55 25.82
N LYS A 113 -5.97 4.08 25.75
CA LYS A 113 -6.88 4.20 26.90
C LYS A 113 -7.22 2.84 27.52
N ALA A 114 -7.57 1.87 26.68
CA ALA A 114 -7.95 0.53 27.16
C ALA A 114 -6.79 -0.23 27.82
N GLN A 115 -5.56 0.10 27.46
CA GLN A 115 -4.35 -0.56 27.97
C GLN A 115 -3.59 0.28 29.01
N ASP A 116 -4.10 1.45 29.35
CA ASP A 116 -3.45 2.43 30.24
C ASP A 116 -2.02 2.79 29.77
N VAL A 117 -1.88 3.02 28.47
CA VAL A 117 -0.63 3.40 27.81
C VAL A 117 -0.67 4.89 27.44
N THR A 118 0.34 5.64 27.87
CA THR A 118 0.54 7.04 27.48
C THR A 118 1.47 7.15 26.29
N LEU A 119 1.48 8.30 25.61
CA LEU A 119 2.44 8.55 24.53
C LEU A 119 3.89 8.47 25.03
N ALA A 120 4.17 8.98 26.23
CA ALA A 120 5.49 8.89 26.85
C ALA A 120 5.90 7.45 27.21
N GLY A 121 4.93 6.54 27.34
CA GLY A 121 5.16 5.11 27.56
C GLY A 121 5.43 4.32 26.27
N LEU A 122 5.28 4.93 25.11
CA LEU A 122 5.60 4.33 23.82
C LEU A 122 7.03 4.67 23.39
N GLN A 123 7.57 3.86 22.50
CA GLN A 123 8.85 4.14 21.87
C GLN A 123 8.80 5.47 21.10
N PRO A 124 9.91 6.22 21.01
CA PRO A 124 9.96 7.49 20.29
C PRO A 124 9.55 7.36 18.81
N GLY A 125 8.86 8.37 18.30
CA GLY A 125 8.41 8.44 16.91
C GLY A 125 6.93 8.11 16.73
N PHE A 126 6.23 7.65 17.75
CA PHE A 126 4.79 7.47 17.69
C PHE A 126 4.02 8.79 17.84
N THR A 127 2.91 8.89 17.13
CA THR A 127 1.85 9.89 17.30
C THR A 127 0.58 9.21 17.77
N ILE A 128 -0.37 9.97 18.30
CA ILE A 128 -1.66 9.43 18.72
C ILE A 128 -2.69 9.61 17.60
N ALA A 129 -3.39 8.53 17.27
CA ALA A 129 -4.62 8.60 16.48
C ALA A 129 -5.80 8.82 17.45
N ASP A 130 -6.09 10.07 17.78
CA ASP A 130 -7.03 10.45 18.85
C ASP A 130 -8.45 9.93 18.62
N ARG A 131 -8.89 9.91 17.35
CA ARG A 131 -10.21 9.38 16.96
C ARG A 131 -10.23 7.87 16.77
N GLY A 132 -9.12 7.19 17.05
CA GLY A 132 -8.95 5.76 16.90
C GLY A 132 -8.19 5.34 15.64
N GLY A 133 -7.57 4.16 15.72
CA GLY A 133 -6.73 3.64 14.63
C GLY A 133 -7.51 3.37 13.35
N VAL A 134 -8.74 2.88 13.44
CA VAL A 134 -9.60 2.61 12.27
C VAL A 134 -9.93 3.90 11.50
N VAL A 135 -10.27 4.97 12.23
CA VAL A 135 -10.51 6.28 11.62
C VAL A 135 -9.24 6.80 10.95
N LYS A 136 -8.09 6.67 11.62
CA LYS A 136 -6.80 7.08 11.05
C LYS A 136 -6.47 6.33 9.75
N ILE A 137 -6.73 5.03 9.69
CA ILE A 137 -6.54 4.23 8.47
C ILE A 137 -7.45 4.74 7.35
N ALA A 138 -8.73 4.97 7.64
CA ALA A 138 -9.67 5.48 6.64
C ALA A 138 -9.26 6.87 6.10
N GLU A 139 -8.79 7.75 6.98
CA GLU A 139 -8.27 9.07 6.59
C GLU A 139 -7.03 8.99 5.70
N LEU A 140 -6.12 8.07 6.01
CA LEU A 140 -4.94 7.83 5.17
C LEU A 140 -5.33 7.27 3.81
N GLN A 141 -6.28 6.34 3.74
CA GLN A 141 -6.80 5.83 2.47
C GLN A 141 -7.46 6.93 1.64
N ALA A 142 -8.22 7.83 2.26
CA ALA A 142 -8.78 9.01 1.58
C ALA A 142 -7.70 9.96 1.04
N GLN A 143 -6.49 9.94 1.60
CA GLN A 143 -5.30 10.67 1.14
C GLN A 143 -4.47 9.90 0.10
N GLY A 144 -4.96 8.77 -0.38
CA GLY A 144 -4.32 7.96 -1.41
C GLY A 144 -3.33 6.91 -0.88
N TYR A 145 -3.38 6.56 0.41
CA TYR A 145 -2.59 5.45 0.93
C TYR A 145 -3.22 4.12 0.55
N LEU A 146 -2.43 3.23 -0.01
CA LEU A 146 -2.80 1.84 -0.25
C LEU A 146 -2.78 1.07 1.07
N TYR A 147 -3.79 0.24 1.30
CA TYR A 147 -3.94 -0.50 2.54
C TYR A 147 -3.24 -1.86 2.48
N ILE A 148 -2.42 -2.15 3.51
CA ILE A 148 -1.79 -3.47 3.70
C ILE A 148 -2.04 -3.93 5.14
N ARG A 149 -2.48 -5.17 5.28
CA ARG A 149 -2.55 -5.89 6.56
C ARG A 149 -1.71 -7.15 6.44
N PRO A 150 -0.51 -7.18 7.00
CA PRO A 150 0.38 -8.34 6.95
C PRO A 150 -0.09 -9.49 7.83
#